data_08b9dab639b7cff258811052c307c659
#
_entry.id   08b9dab639b7cff258811052c307c659
#
_cell.length_a   1.000
_cell.length_b   1.000
_cell.length_c   1.000
_cell.angle_alpha   90.00
_cell.angle_beta   90.00
_cell.angle_gamma   90.00
#
_symmetry.space_group_name_H-M   'P 1'
#
loop_
_entity.id
_entity.type
_entity.pdbx_description
1 polymer ?
#
loop_
_entity_poly.entity_id
_entity_poly.type
_entity_poly.pdbx_seq_one_letter_code
_entity_poly.pdbx_strand_id
1 'polypeptide(L)'
;GLGGATVAAAVKKEVEASGPYLLDPKGLKAKRWAMAVDMAKFQSDADIQKCIDACHQVHNVPEVDPAHPTQEIKWLWTETYEHAFPGNEDEFIAPHYKHLPFLVLCNHCENPPCVRVCPTKATFKRESDGVVMMDMHRCIGCRFCMAACPYGARSFNFRDPRPFIKKELNREFPTRTKGVVEKCTFCYERLAKGAMPACVEVSNGALAFGDIDDPDSDVRKVLDNNFTIRRKPELGTHPSVYYVIGGKEHA
;
A
#
# COMPACT_ATOMS: atom_id res chain seq x y z
N GLY A 1 -7.13 51.47 -15.86
CA GLY A 1 -7.19 50.31 -14.98
C GLY A 1 -7.93 49.11 -15.58
N LEU A 2 -7.70 48.70 -16.84
CA LEU A 2 -8.36 47.55 -17.49
C LEU A 2 -7.40 46.44 -17.91
N GLY A 3 -6.13 46.47 -17.50
CA GLY A 3 -5.14 45.44 -17.92
C GLY A 3 -4.83 44.33 -16.94
N GLY A 4 -5.22 44.45 -15.66
CA GLY A 4 -4.77 43.51 -14.63
C GLY A 4 -5.58 42.21 -14.56
N ALA A 5 -6.87 42.26 -14.82
CA ALA A 5 -7.75 41.06 -14.68
C ALA A 5 -7.62 40.07 -15.83
N THR A 6 -7.33 40.56 -17.04
CA THR A 6 -7.14 39.70 -18.23
C THR A 6 -5.81 38.95 -18.21
N VAL A 7 -4.75 39.57 -17.71
CA VAL A 7 -3.42 38.94 -17.58
C VAL A 7 -3.46 37.84 -16.48
N ALA A 8 -4.09 38.14 -15.36
CA ALA A 8 -4.22 37.16 -14.27
C ALA A 8 -5.07 35.94 -14.67
N ALA A 9 -6.13 36.14 -15.46
CA ALA A 9 -6.96 35.02 -15.97
C ALA A 9 -6.22 34.18 -17.03
N ALA A 10 -5.43 34.83 -17.90
CA ALA A 10 -4.62 34.14 -18.90
C ALA A 10 -3.50 33.31 -18.24
N VAL A 11 -2.78 33.89 -17.27
CA VAL A 11 -1.74 33.18 -16.51
C VAL A 11 -2.32 32.02 -15.71
N LYS A 12 -3.49 32.20 -15.12
CA LYS A 12 -4.19 31.11 -14.40
C LYS A 12 -4.59 29.97 -15.34
N LYS A 13 -5.06 30.30 -16.55
CA LYS A 13 -5.44 29.31 -17.57
C LYS A 13 -4.21 28.60 -18.17
N GLU A 14 -3.06 29.28 -18.35
CA GLU A 14 -1.80 28.66 -18.78
C GLU A 14 -1.19 27.77 -17.68
N VAL A 15 -1.27 28.17 -16.41
CA VAL A 15 -0.80 27.34 -15.29
C VAL A 15 -1.69 26.11 -15.11
N GLU A 16 -2.99 26.19 -15.36
CA GLU A 16 -3.89 25.04 -15.38
C GLU A 16 -3.64 24.13 -16.60
N ALA A 17 -3.21 24.69 -17.72
CA ALA A 17 -2.93 23.94 -18.95
C ALA A 17 -1.50 23.36 -19.02
N SER A 18 -0.56 23.89 -18.25
CA SER A 18 0.86 23.48 -18.21
C SER A 18 1.26 22.72 -16.94
N GLY A 19 0.31 22.27 -16.14
CA GLY A 19 0.58 21.42 -14.97
C GLY A 19 1.32 20.15 -15.39
N PRO A 20 2.47 19.80 -14.75
CA PRO A 20 3.30 18.66 -15.16
C PRO A 20 2.61 17.29 -14.99
N TYR A 21 1.35 17.27 -14.57
CA TYR A 21 0.56 16.05 -14.35
C TYR A 21 -0.83 16.20 -14.97
N LEU A 22 -0.89 16.15 -16.30
CA LEU A 22 -2.15 15.83 -16.96
C LEU A 22 -2.53 14.43 -16.47
N LEU A 23 -3.56 14.34 -15.62
CA LEU A 23 -4.12 13.06 -15.23
C LEU A 23 -4.53 12.33 -16.51
N ASP A 24 -4.02 11.14 -16.70
CA ASP A 24 -4.47 10.28 -17.80
C ASP A 24 -5.99 10.17 -17.68
N PRO A 25 -6.76 10.47 -18.74
CA PRO A 25 -8.23 10.35 -18.71
C PRO A 25 -8.69 8.93 -18.39
N LYS A 26 -7.82 7.93 -18.58
CA LYS A 26 -8.06 6.53 -18.22
C LYS A 26 -7.75 6.24 -16.75
N GLY A 27 -7.15 7.19 -16.01
CA GLY A 27 -6.80 7.00 -14.61
C GLY A 27 -8.00 6.61 -13.75
N LEU A 28 -7.82 5.57 -12.93
CA LEU A 28 -8.84 5.14 -11.99
C LEU A 28 -9.01 6.18 -10.88
N LYS A 29 -10.25 6.40 -10.49
CA LYS A 29 -10.61 7.37 -9.46
C LYS A 29 -11.36 6.68 -8.34
N ALA A 30 -11.13 7.11 -7.12
CA ALA A 30 -11.86 6.69 -5.93
C ALA A 30 -11.93 7.84 -4.94
N LYS A 31 -12.92 7.82 -4.06
CA LYS A 31 -12.94 8.68 -2.87
C LYS A 31 -12.02 8.13 -1.80
N ARG A 32 -11.96 6.80 -1.67
CA ARG A 32 -11.10 6.11 -0.71
C ARG A 32 -10.75 4.70 -1.18
N TRP A 33 -9.50 4.51 -1.58
CA TRP A 33 -8.99 3.19 -1.95
C TRP A 33 -8.91 2.26 -0.76
N ALA A 34 -9.38 1.03 -0.94
CA ALA A 34 -9.27 -0.04 0.03
C ALA A 34 -8.95 -1.38 -0.65
N MET A 35 -8.50 -2.33 0.16
CA MET A 35 -8.17 -3.69 -0.27
C MET A 35 -8.80 -4.70 0.69
N ALA A 36 -9.38 -5.76 0.17
CA ALA A 36 -9.76 -6.93 0.92
C ALA A 36 -8.85 -8.10 0.52
N VAL A 37 -8.31 -8.80 1.51
CA VAL A 37 -7.44 -9.96 1.36
C VAL A 37 -8.23 -11.19 1.79
N ASP A 38 -8.49 -12.09 0.86
CA ASP A 38 -9.16 -13.36 1.10
C ASP A 38 -8.13 -14.49 1.08
N MET A 39 -7.66 -14.86 2.27
CA MET A 39 -6.62 -15.87 2.42
C MET A 39 -7.09 -17.27 1.97
N ALA A 40 -8.39 -17.56 2.01
CA ALA A 40 -8.94 -18.84 1.59
C ALA A 40 -8.87 -19.07 0.06
N LYS A 41 -8.69 -18.01 -0.70
CA LYS A 41 -8.54 -18.09 -2.17
C LYS A 41 -7.11 -18.36 -2.62
N PHE A 42 -6.12 -18.21 -1.76
CA PHE A 42 -4.76 -18.64 -2.07
C PHE A 42 -4.67 -20.17 -1.93
N GLN A 43 -4.34 -20.86 -3.00
CA GLN A 43 -4.26 -22.31 -3.03
C GLN A 43 -2.91 -22.82 -2.52
N SER A 44 -1.89 -21.96 -2.54
CA SER A 44 -0.52 -22.31 -2.14
C SER A 44 0.28 -21.08 -1.76
N ASP A 45 1.38 -21.28 -1.04
CA ASP A 45 2.37 -20.24 -0.74
C ASP A 45 2.95 -19.62 -2.03
N ALA A 46 3.01 -20.41 -3.11
CA ALA A 46 3.47 -19.92 -4.41
C ALA A 46 2.54 -18.85 -5.00
N ASP A 47 1.24 -18.89 -4.73
CA ASP A 47 0.31 -17.85 -5.20
C ASP A 47 0.48 -16.55 -4.42
N ILE A 48 0.75 -16.65 -3.12
CA ILE A 48 1.10 -15.51 -2.27
C ILE A 48 2.42 -14.90 -2.78
N GLN A 49 3.41 -15.75 -3.06
CA GLN A 49 4.72 -15.31 -3.56
C GLN A 49 4.61 -14.61 -4.91
N LYS A 50 3.72 -15.04 -5.82
CA LYS A 50 3.45 -14.32 -7.08
C LYS A 50 2.99 -12.87 -6.83
N CYS A 51 2.14 -12.63 -5.83
CA CYS A 51 1.70 -11.29 -5.48
C CYS A 51 2.85 -10.42 -4.96
N ILE A 52 3.72 -11.00 -4.13
CA ILE A 52 4.92 -10.34 -3.61
C ILE A 52 5.89 -10.02 -4.75
N ASP A 53 6.15 -10.99 -5.63
CA ASP A 53 7.05 -10.83 -6.78
C ASP A 53 6.58 -9.77 -7.76
N ALA A 54 5.28 -9.74 -8.08
CA ALA A 54 4.70 -8.72 -8.95
C ALA A 54 4.84 -7.32 -8.34
N CYS A 55 4.58 -7.17 -7.03
CA CYS A 55 4.78 -5.92 -6.32
C CYS A 55 6.26 -5.48 -6.35
N HIS A 56 7.16 -6.38 -6.03
CA HIS A 56 8.59 -6.10 -5.94
C HIS A 56 9.19 -5.76 -7.31
N GLN A 57 8.74 -6.46 -8.37
CA GLN A 57 9.17 -6.19 -9.75
C GLN A 57 8.75 -4.78 -10.21
N VAL A 58 7.48 -4.42 -10.01
CA VAL A 58 6.95 -3.12 -10.46
C VAL A 58 7.61 -1.96 -9.74
N HIS A 59 7.95 -2.13 -8.44
CA HIS A 59 8.48 -1.06 -7.62
C HIS A 59 10.00 -1.12 -7.42
N ASN A 60 10.71 -1.95 -8.17
CA ASN A 60 12.17 -2.10 -8.02
C ASN A 60 12.57 -2.36 -6.55
N VAL A 61 11.83 -3.23 -5.85
CA VAL A 61 12.14 -3.54 -4.45
C VAL A 61 13.39 -4.42 -4.40
N PRO A 62 14.42 -4.05 -3.60
CA PRO A 62 15.64 -4.82 -3.49
C PRO A 62 15.38 -6.17 -2.79
N GLU A 63 16.12 -7.19 -3.19
CA GLU A 63 16.14 -8.45 -2.47
C GLU A 63 16.85 -8.31 -1.11
N VAL A 64 16.53 -9.23 -0.20
CA VAL A 64 17.17 -9.26 1.11
C VAL A 64 18.67 -9.57 0.93
N ASP A 65 19.51 -8.74 1.55
CA ASP A 65 20.93 -9.03 1.66
C ASP A 65 21.12 -10.12 2.72
N PRO A 66 21.66 -11.31 2.34
CA PRO A 66 21.88 -12.41 3.28
C PRO A 66 22.76 -12.05 4.48
N ALA A 67 23.67 -11.09 4.30
CA ALA A 67 24.53 -10.60 5.39
C ALA A 67 23.78 -9.69 6.38
N HIS A 68 22.61 -9.17 5.99
CA HIS A 68 21.84 -8.22 6.79
C HIS A 68 20.33 -8.50 6.68
N PRO A 69 19.83 -9.66 7.09
CA PRO A 69 18.44 -10.07 6.92
C PRO A 69 17.46 -9.15 7.64
N THR A 70 17.87 -8.50 8.72
CA THR A 70 17.03 -7.54 9.47
C THR A 70 16.82 -6.21 8.76
N GLN A 71 17.49 -5.98 7.64
CA GLN A 71 17.36 -4.76 6.82
C GLN A 71 16.51 -4.99 5.56
N GLU A 72 15.67 -5.99 5.60
CA GLU A 72 14.71 -6.29 4.54
C GLU A 72 13.80 -5.09 4.23
N ILE A 73 13.57 -4.86 2.94
CA ILE A 73 12.64 -3.83 2.46
C ILE A 73 11.28 -4.48 2.20
N LYS A 74 10.34 -4.22 3.10
CA LYS A 74 8.99 -4.81 3.10
C LYS A 74 7.99 -3.87 2.43
N TRP A 75 7.49 -4.26 1.24
CA TRP A 75 6.35 -3.63 0.59
C TRP A 75 5.10 -4.48 0.74
N LEU A 76 5.23 -5.73 0.38
CA LEU A 76 4.26 -6.80 0.52
C LEU A 76 5.03 -8.01 1.05
N TRP A 77 4.58 -8.64 2.13
CA TRP A 77 5.27 -9.75 2.79
C TRP A 77 4.28 -10.67 3.50
N THR A 78 4.74 -11.73 4.11
CA THR A 78 3.92 -12.63 4.91
C THR A 78 4.24 -12.53 6.40
N GLU A 79 3.23 -12.73 7.23
CA GLU A 79 3.34 -12.84 8.69
C GLU A 79 2.53 -14.03 9.18
N THR A 80 2.86 -14.57 10.34
CA THR A 80 2.00 -15.52 11.04
C THR A 80 0.74 -14.83 11.56
N TYR A 81 -0.31 -15.61 11.86
CA TYR A 81 -1.55 -15.06 12.44
C TYR A 81 -1.28 -14.22 13.68
N GLU A 82 -0.48 -14.73 14.61
CA GLU A 82 -0.12 -14.06 15.86
C GLU A 82 0.52 -12.68 15.64
N HIS A 83 1.42 -12.58 14.67
CA HIS A 83 2.05 -11.30 14.33
C HIS A 83 1.13 -10.37 13.50
N ALA A 84 0.27 -10.95 12.67
CA ALA A 84 -0.68 -10.15 11.88
C ALA A 84 -1.80 -9.57 12.75
N PHE A 85 -2.32 -10.35 13.71
CA PHE A 85 -3.50 -10.05 14.53
C PHE A 85 -3.26 -10.24 16.04
N PRO A 86 -2.28 -9.61 16.66
CA PRO A 86 -1.93 -9.85 18.05
C PRO A 86 -3.04 -9.50 19.05
N GLY A 87 -4.03 -8.67 18.66
CA GLY A 87 -5.20 -8.37 19.49
C GLY A 87 -6.31 -9.43 19.42
N ASN A 88 -6.19 -10.42 18.52
CA ASN A 88 -7.16 -11.50 18.32
C ASN A 88 -6.55 -12.86 18.67
N GLU A 89 -5.55 -12.88 19.55
CA GLU A 89 -5.00 -14.12 20.07
C GLU A 89 -6.09 -14.84 20.91
N ASP A 90 -6.43 -16.05 20.51
CA ASP A 90 -7.34 -16.92 21.22
C ASP A 90 -6.66 -18.27 21.46
N GLU A 91 -6.89 -18.88 22.61
CA GLU A 91 -6.39 -20.20 22.98
C GLU A 91 -6.87 -21.29 21.98
N PHE A 92 -8.05 -21.08 21.41
CA PHE A 92 -8.76 -22.04 20.56
C PHE A 92 -8.77 -21.66 19.07
N ILE A 93 -7.75 -20.93 18.57
CA ILE A 93 -7.62 -20.68 17.13
C ILE A 93 -7.47 -21.99 16.37
N ALA A 94 -8.29 -22.19 15.35
CA ALA A 94 -8.23 -23.37 14.51
C ALA A 94 -6.80 -23.61 13.95
N PRO A 95 -6.27 -24.84 14.03
CA PRO A 95 -4.86 -25.12 13.72
C PRO A 95 -4.42 -24.65 12.32
N HIS A 96 -5.32 -24.67 11.33
CA HIS A 96 -5.00 -24.25 9.98
C HIS A 96 -4.68 -22.73 9.88
N TYR A 97 -5.29 -21.88 10.74
CA TYR A 97 -4.96 -20.47 10.76
C TYR A 97 -3.61 -20.17 11.43
N LYS A 98 -3.20 -20.99 12.42
CA LYS A 98 -1.91 -20.77 13.11
C LYS A 98 -0.70 -20.87 12.17
N HIS A 99 -0.81 -21.71 11.14
CA HIS A 99 0.30 -21.97 10.20
C HIS A 99 0.12 -21.29 8.85
N LEU A 100 -1.01 -20.61 8.62
CA LEU A 100 -1.26 -19.92 7.37
C LEU A 100 -0.40 -18.65 7.29
N PRO A 101 0.40 -18.45 6.23
CA PRO A 101 1.12 -17.21 6.01
C PRO A 101 0.15 -16.13 5.54
N PHE A 102 -0.14 -15.15 6.39
CA PHE A 102 -1.01 -14.03 6.03
C PHE A 102 -0.25 -13.01 5.19
N LEU A 103 -0.78 -12.68 4.02
CA LEU A 103 -0.26 -11.62 3.18
C LEU A 103 -0.54 -10.26 3.82
N VAL A 104 0.49 -9.51 4.11
CA VAL A 104 0.38 -8.21 4.79
C VAL A 104 1.11 -7.10 4.03
N LEU A 105 0.63 -5.89 4.22
CA LEU A 105 1.13 -4.70 3.53
C LEU A 105 0.85 -3.43 4.35
N CYS A 106 1.21 -2.25 3.81
CA CYS A 106 0.81 -0.99 4.42
C CYS A 106 -0.72 -0.87 4.44
N ASN A 107 -1.29 -0.57 5.60
CA ASN A 107 -2.74 -0.49 5.77
C ASN A 107 -3.40 0.79 5.22
N HIS A 108 -2.64 1.74 4.70
CA HIS A 108 -3.15 3.03 4.22
C HIS A 108 -4.23 3.62 5.13
N CYS A 109 -3.88 3.71 6.43
CA CYS A 109 -4.76 4.10 7.51
C CYS A 109 -5.49 5.42 7.23
N GLU A 110 -6.73 5.53 7.69
CA GLU A 110 -7.46 6.80 7.64
C GLU A 110 -6.86 7.83 8.59
N ASN A 111 -6.45 7.38 9.79
CA ASN A 111 -5.74 8.18 10.80
C ASN A 111 -4.27 7.74 10.91
N PRO A 112 -3.41 8.04 9.93
CA PRO A 112 -2.07 7.48 9.85
C PRO A 112 -1.12 8.13 10.86
N PRO A 113 -0.66 7.42 11.91
CA PRO A 113 0.27 7.99 12.89
C PRO A 113 1.62 8.34 12.25
N CYS A 114 2.02 7.60 11.24
CA CYS A 114 3.24 7.85 10.48
C CYS A 114 3.26 9.19 9.72
N VAL A 115 2.10 9.72 9.35
CA VAL A 115 1.98 11.06 8.74
C VAL A 115 2.16 12.13 9.81
N ARG A 116 1.56 11.95 10.97
CA ARG A 116 1.61 12.94 12.07
C ARG A 116 3.02 13.19 12.59
N VAL A 117 3.86 12.16 12.59
CA VAL A 117 5.23 12.26 13.16
C VAL A 117 6.30 12.67 12.13
N CYS A 118 5.93 12.86 10.86
CA CYS A 118 6.92 13.19 9.84
C CYS A 118 7.28 14.69 9.88
N PRO A 119 8.51 15.07 10.28
CA PRO A 119 8.90 16.47 10.45
C PRO A 119 8.97 17.22 9.12
N THR A 120 9.30 16.53 8.03
CA THR A 120 9.45 17.12 6.69
C THR A 120 8.19 17.00 5.84
N LYS A 121 7.13 16.35 6.36
CA LYS A 121 5.92 16.01 5.60
C LYS A 121 6.22 15.15 4.35
N ALA A 122 7.34 14.43 4.35
CA ALA A 122 7.67 13.45 3.32
C ALA A 122 6.63 12.31 3.27
N THR A 123 6.07 11.94 4.43
CA THR A 123 4.91 11.07 4.51
C THR A 123 3.66 11.92 4.65
N PHE A 124 2.69 11.71 3.78
CA PHE A 124 1.42 12.44 3.77
C PHE A 124 0.27 11.54 3.33
N LYS A 125 -0.95 11.89 3.70
CA LYS A 125 -2.17 11.27 3.19
C LYS A 125 -2.71 12.15 2.06
N ARG A 126 -2.99 11.56 0.93
CA ARG A 126 -3.59 12.24 -0.22
C ARG A 126 -5.08 12.43 0.06
N GLU A 127 -5.55 13.68 0.03
CA GLU A 127 -6.94 14.01 0.38
C GLU A 127 -7.95 13.52 -0.66
N SER A 128 -7.53 13.43 -1.92
CA SER A 128 -8.41 13.05 -3.03
C SER A 128 -8.91 11.61 -2.95
N ASP A 129 -8.13 10.69 -2.36
CA ASP A 129 -8.41 9.25 -2.41
C ASP A 129 -7.90 8.44 -1.21
N GLY A 130 -7.40 9.10 -0.19
CA GLY A 130 -6.99 8.49 1.08
C GLY A 130 -5.65 7.73 1.06
N VAL A 131 -4.95 7.64 -0.07
CA VAL A 131 -3.67 6.93 -0.15
C VAL A 131 -2.61 7.61 0.71
N VAL A 132 -1.99 6.83 1.60
CA VAL A 132 -0.83 7.32 2.37
C VAL A 132 0.42 7.19 1.51
N MET A 133 1.01 8.33 1.19
CA MET A 133 2.13 8.48 0.27
C MET A 133 3.46 8.66 1.00
N MET A 134 4.53 8.52 0.23
CA MET A 134 5.90 8.79 0.68
C MET A 134 6.66 9.51 -0.42
N ASP A 135 7.08 10.74 -0.15
CA ASP A 135 8.00 11.49 -1.00
C ASP A 135 9.45 11.21 -0.56
N MET A 136 10.16 10.46 -1.36
CA MET A 136 11.53 10.04 -1.04
C MET A 136 12.54 11.18 -1.15
N HIS A 137 12.22 12.25 -1.90
CA HIS A 137 13.09 13.44 -2.00
C HIS A 137 13.03 14.30 -0.75
N ARG A 138 11.90 14.35 -0.07
CA ARG A 138 11.73 15.07 1.20
C ARG A 138 12.16 14.27 2.42
N CYS A 139 12.37 12.96 2.25
CA CYS A 139 12.72 12.08 3.36
C CYS A 139 14.15 12.36 3.84
N ILE A 140 14.29 12.69 5.13
CA ILE A 140 15.59 12.90 5.79
C ILE A 140 16.07 11.68 6.55
N GLY A 141 15.36 10.55 6.49
CA GLY A 141 15.77 9.30 7.12
C GLY A 141 15.67 9.26 8.64
N CYS A 142 14.90 10.14 9.28
CA CYS A 142 14.77 10.21 10.74
C CYS A 142 14.09 8.97 11.35
N ARG A 143 13.38 8.16 10.56
CA ARG A 143 12.70 6.90 10.92
C ARG A 143 11.55 7.03 11.94
N PHE A 144 11.12 8.24 12.31
CA PHE A 144 9.99 8.42 13.22
C PHE A 144 8.72 7.74 12.71
N CYS A 145 8.50 7.74 11.39
CA CYS A 145 7.36 7.06 10.78
C CYS A 145 7.44 5.52 10.90
N MET A 146 8.63 4.93 11.03
CA MET A 146 8.80 3.50 11.30
C MET A 146 8.42 3.19 12.74
N ALA A 147 8.92 3.97 13.70
CA ALA A 147 8.59 3.81 15.12
C ALA A 147 7.09 4.03 15.40
N ALA A 148 6.44 4.94 14.67
CA ALA A 148 5.03 5.23 14.82
C ALA A 148 4.09 4.24 14.11
N CYS A 149 4.60 3.41 13.18
CA CYS A 149 3.77 2.46 12.45
C CYS A 149 3.54 1.18 13.27
N PRO A 150 2.32 0.90 13.76
CA PRO A 150 2.08 -0.27 14.60
C PRO A 150 2.07 -1.60 13.80
N TYR A 151 2.15 -1.51 12.48
CA TYR A 151 2.06 -2.65 11.55
C TYR A 151 3.41 -3.10 10.99
N GLY A 152 4.51 -2.40 11.31
CA GLY A 152 5.83 -2.69 10.74
C GLY A 152 5.93 -2.45 9.22
N ALA A 153 4.99 -1.72 8.63
CA ALA A 153 4.85 -1.57 7.18
C ALA A 153 5.76 -0.47 6.58
N ARG A 154 6.89 -0.19 7.21
CA ARG A 154 7.87 0.80 6.75
C ARG A 154 9.26 0.26 6.89
N SER A 155 10.02 0.28 5.82
CA SER A 155 11.40 -0.19 5.77
C SER A 155 12.35 0.96 5.43
N PHE A 156 13.58 0.86 5.90
CA PHE A 156 14.58 1.92 5.74
C PHE A 156 15.79 1.40 4.96
N ASN A 157 16.22 2.16 3.98
CA ASN A 157 17.40 1.86 3.19
C ASN A 157 18.68 2.24 3.95
N PHE A 158 19.23 1.34 4.77
CA PHE A 158 20.48 1.53 5.50
C PHE A 158 21.69 1.60 4.58
N ARG A 159 21.57 1.07 3.36
CA ARG A 159 22.57 1.07 2.30
C ARG A 159 21.93 1.42 0.97
N ASP A 160 22.76 1.55 -0.09
CA ASP A 160 22.24 1.71 -1.45
C ASP A 160 21.47 0.42 -1.84
N PRO A 161 20.16 0.51 -2.17
CA PRO A 161 19.38 -0.67 -2.52
C PRO A 161 19.65 -1.18 -3.93
N ARG A 162 20.19 -0.35 -4.84
CA ARG A 162 20.34 -0.66 -6.27
C ARG A 162 21.14 -1.94 -6.57
N PRO A 163 22.27 -2.24 -5.89
CA PRO A 163 23.00 -3.49 -6.10
C PRO A 163 22.22 -4.75 -5.76
N PHE A 164 21.13 -4.63 -4.97
CA PHE A 164 20.30 -5.75 -4.53
C PHE A 164 19.01 -5.88 -5.35
N ILE A 165 18.79 -5.02 -6.34
CA ILE A 165 17.69 -5.17 -7.31
C ILE A 165 18.21 -6.10 -8.41
N LYS A 166 17.91 -7.40 -8.30
CA LYS A 166 18.43 -8.42 -9.21
C LYS A 166 17.50 -8.71 -10.39
N LYS A 167 16.23 -8.30 -10.28
CA LYS A 167 15.25 -8.39 -11.37
C LYS A 167 15.51 -7.27 -12.39
N GLU A 168 14.97 -7.42 -13.60
CA GLU A 168 15.01 -6.36 -14.60
C GLU A 168 14.37 -5.07 -14.04
N LEU A 169 15.07 -3.94 -14.19
CA LEU A 169 14.60 -2.67 -13.66
C LEU A 169 13.35 -2.18 -14.41
N ASN A 170 12.29 -1.92 -13.66
CA ASN A 170 11.17 -1.14 -14.17
C ASN A 170 11.60 0.34 -14.29
N ARG A 171 11.78 0.81 -15.53
CA ARG A 171 12.20 2.20 -15.80
C ARG A 171 11.10 3.23 -15.51
N GLU A 172 9.85 2.79 -15.35
CA GLU A 172 8.73 3.69 -15.04
C GLU A 172 8.60 3.98 -13.54
N PHE A 173 9.31 3.23 -12.69
CA PHE A 173 9.34 3.45 -11.25
C PHE A 173 10.77 3.74 -10.77
N PRO A 174 10.99 4.83 -10.01
CA PRO A 174 12.34 5.22 -9.59
C PRO A 174 12.97 4.21 -8.63
N THR A 175 14.27 4.00 -8.74
CA THR A 175 15.06 3.35 -7.69
C THR A 175 15.25 4.33 -6.53
N ARG A 176 15.44 3.79 -5.33
CA ARG A 176 15.68 4.60 -4.13
C ARG A 176 17.17 4.79 -3.88
N THR A 177 17.47 5.72 -3.01
CA THR A 177 18.80 5.96 -2.49
C THR A 177 18.92 5.46 -1.05
N LYS A 178 20.14 5.29 -0.57
CA LYS A 178 20.40 5.15 0.86
C LYS A 178 19.76 6.28 1.66
N GLY A 179 19.21 5.98 2.83
CA GLY A 179 18.77 6.98 3.78
C GLY A 179 17.27 7.35 3.67
N VAL A 180 16.49 6.66 2.84
CA VAL A 180 15.04 6.90 2.71
C VAL A 180 14.21 5.73 3.23
N VAL A 181 13.01 6.04 3.69
CA VAL A 181 12.00 5.04 4.09
C VAL A 181 11.11 4.71 2.90
N GLU A 182 10.74 3.44 2.76
CA GLU A 182 9.78 2.99 1.74
C GLU A 182 8.66 2.16 2.34
N LYS A 183 7.60 1.98 1.55
CA LYS A 183 6.41 1.18 1.87
C LYS A 183 5.55 0.99 0.63
N CYS A 184 4.58 0.08 0.68
CA CYS A 184 3.51 -0.03 -0.32
C CYS A 184 2.79 1.32 -0.55
N THR A 185 2.51 1.64 -1.80
CA THR A 185 1.87 2.89 -2.27
C THR A 185 0.48 2.66 -2.87
N PHE A 186 -0.08 1.46 -2.78
CA PHE A 186 -1.26 1.02 -3.55
C PHE A 186 -1.08 1.17 -5.07
N CYS A 187 0.17 1.11 -5.56
CA CYS A 187 0.50 1.27 -6.98
C CYS A 187 -0.15 2.53 -7.60
N TYR A 188 -0.10 3.66 -6.91
CA TYR A 188 -0.75 4.90 -7.36
C TYR A 188 -0.36 5.29 -8.79
N GLU A 189 0.85 4.98 -9.21
CA GLU A 189 1.37 5.21 -10.55
C GLU A 189 0.66 4.36 -11.61
N ARG A 190 0.23 3.15 -11.24
CA ARG A 190 -0.57 2.26 -12.09
C ARG A 190 -2.03 2.71 -12.12
N LEU A 191 -2.58 3.06 -10.95
CA LEU A 191 -3.95 3.61 -10.85
C LEU A 191 -4.09 4.87 -11.71
N ALA A 192 -3.09 5.73 -11.73
CA ALA A 192 -3.06 6.92 -12.57
C ALA A 192 -3.11 6.61 -14.08
N LYS A 193 -2.69 5.42 -14.49
CA LYS A 193 -2.72 4.92 -15.88
C LYS A 193 -3.93 4.03 -16.20
N GLY A 194 -4.85 3.86 -15.26
CA GLY A 194 -6.03 3.01 -15.41
C GLY A 194 -5.79 1.52 -15.17
N ALA A 195 -4.65 1.15 -14.58
CA ALA A 195 -4.31 -0.24 -14.27
C ALA A 195 -4.48 -0.52 -12.77
N MET A 196 -4.90 -1.72 -12.43
CA MET A 196 -5.01 -2.19 -11.04
C MET A 196 -3.63 -2.36 -10.39
N PRO A 197 -3.54 -2.41 -9.05
CA PRO A 197 -2.29 -2.78 -8.36
C PRO A 197 -1.75 -4.12 -8.87
N ALA A 198 -0.44 -4.22 -9.07
CA ALA A 198 0.18 -5.40 -9.66
C ALA A 198 -0.10 -6.69 -8.88
N CYS A 199 -0.13 -6.63 -7.55
CA CYS A 199 -0.48 -7.78 -6.72
C CYS A 199 -1.93 -8.23 -6.91
N VAL A 200 -2.85 -7.30 -7.17
CA VAL A 200 -4.27 -7.61 -7.42
C VAL A 200 -4.44 -8.35 -8.73
N GLU A 201 -3.78 -7.90 -9.79
CA GLU A 201 -3.88 -8.52 -11.13
C GLU A 201 -3.44 -9.99 -11.14
N VAL A 202 -2.45 -10.36 -10.35
CA VAL A 202 -1.91 -11.72 -10.30
C VAL A 202 -2.53 -12.59 -9.21
N SER A 203 -3.43 -12.05 -8.40
CA SER A 203 -3.96 -12.72 -7.20
C SER A 203 -5.07 -13.73 -7.49
N ASN A 204 -5.53 -13.85 -8.74
CA ASN A 204 -6.66 -14.70 -9.12
C ASN A 204 -7.94 -14.45 -8.27
N GLY A 205 -8.18 -13.18 -7.91
CA GLY A 205 -9.34 -12.76 -7.11
C GLY A 205 -9.19 -12.96 -5.60
N ALA A 206 -8.00 -13.34 -5.11
CA ALA A 206 -7.71 -13.37 -3.68
C ALA A 206 -7.56 -11.96 -3.08
N LEU A 207 -7.19 -10.98 -3.90
CA LEU A 207 -7.15 -9.57 -3.52
C LEU A 207 -8.24 -8.81 -4.27
N ALA A 208 -9.21 -8.23 -3.55
CA ALA A 208 -10.18 -7.31 -4.09
C ALA A 208 -9.76 -5.87 -3.77
N PHE A 209 -9.79 -4.99 -4.77
CA PHE A 209 -9.36 -3.60 -4.62
C PHE A 209 -10.36 -2.65 -5.29
N GLY A 210 -10.60 -1.50 -4.69
CA GLY A 210 -11.53 -0.52 -5.24
C GLY A 210 -11.83 0.63 -4.29
N ASP A 211 -12.79 1.46 -4.69
CA ASP A 211 -13.33 2.52 -3.84
C ASP A 211 -14.29 1.92 -2.80
N ILE A 212 -13.96 2.06 -1.52
CA ILE A 212 -14.82 1.53 -0.44
C ILE A 212 -16.15 2.29 -0.32
N ASP A 213 -16.21 3.51 -0.83
CA ASP A 213 -17.41 4.34 -0.80
C ASP A 213 -18.33 4.10 -2.01
N ASP A 214 -17.85 3.32 -3.00
CA ASP A 214 -18.66 2.88 -4.14
C ASP A 214 -19.25 1.47 -3.87
N PRO A 215 -20.60 1.34 -3.76
CA PRO A 215 -21.24 0.07 -3.49
C PRO A 215 -21.04 -0.98 -4.62
N ASP A 216 -20.73 -0.53 -5.83
CA ASP A 216 -20.49 -1.40 -6.97
C ASP A 216 -19.05 -1.86 -7.12
N SER A 217 -18.14 -1.33 -6.31
CA SER A 217 -16.73 -1.73 -6.34
C SER A 217 -16.51 -3.16 -5.85
N ASP A 218 -15.45 -3.81 -6.35
CA ASP A 218 -15.13 -5.20 -5.99
C ASP A 218 -14.82 -5.33 -4.49
N VAL A 219 -14.06 -4.40 -3.92
CA VAL A 219 -13.76 -4.40 -2.48
C VAL A 219 -15.04 -4.29 -1.66
N ARG A 220 -15.97 -3.41 -2.04
CA ARG A 220 -17.23 -3.23 -1.31
C ARG A 220 -18.10 -4.49 -1.36
N LYS A 221 -18.23 -5.13 -2.52
CA LYS A 221 -18.95 -6.40 -2.66
C LYS A 221 -18.37 -7.49 -1.75
N VAL A 222 -17.04 -7.56 -1.63
CA VAL A 222 -16.40 -8.52 -0.71
C VAL A 222 -16.75 -8.19 0.74
N LEU A 223 -16.68 -6.91 1.14
CA LEU A 223 -16.99 -6.49 2.51
C LEU A 223 -18.46 -6.72 2.90
N ASP A 224 -19.40 -6.49 1.98
CA ASP A 224 -20.83 -6.65 2.24
C ASP A 224 -21.26 -8.13 2.31
N ASN A 225 -20.49 -9.04 1.71
CA ASN A 225 -20.83 -10.46 1.64
C ASN A 225 -20.02 -11.38 2.57
N ASN A 226 -19.02 -10.85 3.28
CA ASN A 226 -18.13 -11.67 4.11
C ASN A 226 -17.88 -11.04 5.47
N PHE A 227 -17.62 -11.87 6.47
CA PHE A 227 -17.09 -11.40 7.73
C PHE A 227 -15.62 -11.02 7.55
N THR A 228 -15.28 -9.79 7.92
CA THR A 228 -13.92 -9.26 7.74
C THR A 228 -13.37 -8.67 9.04
N ILE A 229 -12.08 -8.81 9.23
CA ILE A 229 -11.36 -8.19 10.34
C ILE A 229 -10.31 -7.22 9.80
N ARG A 230 -9.87 -6.30 10.65
CA ARG A 230 -8.73 -5.40 10.40
C ARG A 230 -7.63 -5.65 11.42
N ARG A 231 -6.40 -5.35 11.04
CA ARG A 231 -5.27 -5.44 11.95
C ARG A 231 -5.36 -4.33 13.01
N LYS A 232 -5.23 -4.70 14.30
CA LYS A 232 -5.14 -3.78 15.47
C LYS A 232 -6.20 -2.66 15.46
N PRO A 233 -7.51 -3.00 15.40
CA PRO A 233 -8.59 -2.00 15.33
C PRO A 233 -8.64 -1.10 16.56
N GLU A 234 -8.20 -1.60 17.72
CA GLU A 234 -8.13 -0.91 19.00
C GLU A 234 -7.25 0.35 18.98
N LEU A 235 -6.31 0.44 18.03
CA LEU A 235 -5.41 1.60 17.92
C LEU A 235 -6.04 2.83 17.23
N GLY A 236 -7.28 2.73 16.75
CA GLY A 236 -8.01 3.84 16.13
C GLY A 236 -7.37 4.41 14.86
N THR A 237 -6.48 3.66 14.21
CA THR A 237 -5.83 4.10 12.96
C THR A 237 -6.70 3.92 11.74
N HIS A 238 -7.77 3.11 11.85
CA HIS A 238 -8.72 2.78 10.79
C HIS A 238 -8.04 2.30 9.51
N PRO A 239 -7.49 1.05 9.50
CA PRO A 239 -6.91 0.43 8.30
C PRO A 239 -7.88 0.41 7.12
N SER A 240 -7.37 0.64 5.90
CA SER A 240 -8.09 0.43 4.64
C SER A 240 -7.79 -0.94 4.00
N VAL A 241 -7.12 -1.83 4.74
CA VAL A 241 -6.92 -3.23 4.36
C VAL A 241 -7.73 -4.11 5.30
N TYR A 242 -8.54 -4.97 4.71
CA TYR A 242 -9.47 -5.89 5.37
C TYR A 242 -9.07 -7.32 5.08
N TYR A 243 -9.33 -8.22 6.01
CA TYR A 243 -9.05 -9.64 5.86
C TYR A 243 -10.35 -10.41 5.98
N VAL A 244 -10.66 -11.22 4.98
CA VAL A 244 -11.83 -12.12 5.00
C VAL A 244 -11.52 -13.30 5.91
N ILE A 245 -12.38 -13.53 6.90
CA ILE A 245 -12.30 -14.63 7.84
C ILE A 245 -13.58 -15.46 7.70
N GLY A 246 -13.47 -16.67 7.17
CA GLY A 246 -14.59 -17.57 6.92
C GLY A 246 -15.38 -17.20 5.66
N GLY A 247 -15.38 -18.10 4.68
CA GLY A 247 -16.28 -18.03 3.53
C GLY A 247 -17.63 -18.67 3.87
N LYS A 248 -18.61 -18.55 2.97
CA LYS A 248 -19.97 -19.14 3.07
C LYS A 248 -20.01 -20.66 3.28
N GLU A 249 -18.87 -21.35 3.19
CA GLU A 249 -18.73 -22.78 3.42
C GLU A 249 -18.54 -23.16 4.89
N HIS A 250 -18.47 -22.17 5.80
CA HIS A 250 -18.25 -22.39 7.23
C HIS A 250 -19.28 -21.68 8.12
N ALA A 251 -20.42 -21.24 7.54
CA ALA A 251 -21.54 -20.67 8.28
C ALA A 251 -22.68 -21.69 8.41
#